data_d716c118ec051ce342392097b269b7e6
#
_entry.id   d716c118ec051ce342392097b269b7e6
#
_cell.length_a   1.000
_cell.length_b   1.000
_cell.length_c   1.000
_cell.angle_alpha   90.00
_cell.angle_beta   90.00
_cell.angle_gamma   90.00
#
_symmetry.space_group_name_H-M   'P 1'
#
loop_
_entity.id
_entity.type
_entity.pdbx_description
1 polymer ?
#
loop_
_entity_poly.entity_id
_entity_poly.type
_entity_poly.pdbx_seq_one_letter_code
_entity_poly.pdbx_strand_id
1 'polypeptide(L)'
;NSYCCFTSNFSNEDLYVTDLKHALCLYINNTNYQSDATGVIFNDRQHNIPVLKDVWDEKKKRIKARNFAIFAPTGEGKSFLANNILRQYFEQNVRLVIIDLGGSYSKFAKLYPDDHIILRYEQGKNLGINPFYISDVNDLTPERLEDLAIFLLELLASGKATTKAEEVAVKKVLRYYYLQNVGGTHSLENLYQFVDTKKDTFLEELHIQEQHFNIYDFLHILSEYVDDG
;
A
#
# COMPACT_ATOMS: atom_id res chain seq x y z
N ASN A 1 50.02 4.62 6.44
CA ASN A 1 48.71 5.07 6.88
C ASN A 1 48.23 6.33 6.14
N SER A 2 48.73 6.60 4.95
CA SER A 2 48.37 7.78 4.14
C SER A 2 47.16 7.56 3.23
N TYR A 3 46.53 6.40 3.29
CA TYR A 3 45.40 6.05 2.41
C TYR A 3 44.11 6.88 2.59
N CYS A 4 44.00 7.63 3.66
CA CYS A 4 42.80 8.42 3.96
C CYS A 4 43.07 9.93 4.07
N CYS A 5 44.28 10.37 3.80
CA CYS A 5 44.64 11.79 3.96
C CYS A 5 44.65 12.48 2.61
N PHE A 6 43.54 13.11 2.25
CA PHE A 6 43.50 14.19 1.26
C PHE A 6 44.18 15.43 1.86
N THR A 7 45.44 15.30 2.26
CA THR A 7 46.15 16.38 2.91
C THR A 7 47.41 16.75 2.15
N SER A 8 47.69 18.02 2.20
CA SER A 8 48.92 18.65 1.72
C SER A 8 50.23 18.17 2.44
N ASN A 9 50.18 17.04 3.13
CA ASN A 9 51.26 16.56 3.98
C ASN A 9 52.15 15.50 3.30
N PHE A 10 52.04 15.35 1.98
CA PHE A 10 53.02 14.56 1.25
C PHE A 10 54.26 15.41 1.05
N SER A 11 55.44 14.84 1.34
CA SER A 11 56.72 15.49 1.00
C SER A 11 56.84 15.57 -0.52
N ASN A 12 57.56 16.55 -1.03
CA ASN A 12 57.75 16.69 -2.47
C ASN A 12 58.46 15.49 -3.08
N GLU A 13 59.13 14.68 -2.25
CA GLU A 13 59.79 13.44 -2.64
C GLU A 13 58.79 12.30 -2.90
N ASP A 14 57.62 12.40 -2.30
CA ASP A 14 56.51 11.42 -2.48
C ASP A 14 55.61 11.74 -3.69
N LEU A 15 55.88 12.87 -4.37
CA LEU A 15 55.10 13.32 -5.51
C LEU A 15 55.80 12.96 -6.83
N TYR A 16 55.06 12.36 -7.73
CA TYR A 16 55.49 12.11 -9.09
C TYR A 16 54.38 12.43 -10.07
N VAL A 17 54.80 12.90 -11.25
CA VAL A 17 53.86 13.22 -12.33
C VAL A 17 53.50 11.93 -13.05
N THR A 18 52.22 11.62 -13.11
CA THR A 18 51.72 10.47 -13.87
C THR A 18 50.50 10.84 -14.71
N ASP A 19 50.25 10.04 -15.71
CA ASP A 19 49.01 10.15 -16.47
C ASP A 19 47.80 9.67 -15.63
N LEU A 20 46.65 10.34 -15.78
CA LEU A 20 45.42 10.03 -15.07
C LEU A 20 45.03 8.55 -15.22
N LYS A 21 45.22 7.97 -16.40
CA LYS A 21 44.94 6.54 -16.62
C LYS A 21 45.81 5.62 -15.75
N HIS A 22 47.06 5.94 -15.60
CA HIS A 22 47.97 5.18 -14.74
C HIS A 22 47.67 5.38 -13.26
N ALA A 23 47.32 6.59 -12.85
CA ALA A 23 46.90 6.87 -11.47
C ALA A 23 45.60 6.11 -11.13
N LEU A 24 44.65 6.03 -12.03
CA LEU A 24 43.40 5.27 -11.84
C LEU A 24 43.62 3.75 -11.72
N CYS A 25 44.70 3.21 -12.30
CA CYS A 25 45.07 1.80 -12.09
C CYS A 25 45.53 1.48 -10.66
N LEU A 26 45.98 2.49 -9.93
CA LEU A 26 46.35 2.36 -8.50
C LEU A 26 45.15 2.55 -7.57
N TYR A 27 44.04 3.04 -8.10
CA TYR A 27 42.79 3.19 -7.36
C TYR A 27 42.10 1.82 -7.23
N ILE A 28 42.09 1.31 -6.01
CA ILE A 28 41.44 0.05 -5.73
C ILE A 28 39.93 0.27 -5.75
N ASN A 29 39.31 -0.07 -6.87
CA ASN A 29 37.87 -0.13 -6.96
C ASN A 29 37.39 -1.50 -6.50
N ASN A 30 36.93 -1.57 -5.24
CA ASN A 30 36.51 -2.83 -4.63
C ASN A 30 35.14 -3.31 -5.10
N THR A 31 34.42 -2.52 -5.90
CA THR A 31 33.08 -2.89 -6.36
C THR A 31 32.74 -2.22 -7.70
N ASN A 32 32.03 -2.96 -8.52
CA ASN A 32 31.41 -2.44 -9.75
C ASN A 32 30.00 -1.89 -9.52
N TYR A 33 29.51 -1.83 -8.29
CA TYR A 33 28.19 -1.34 -7.98
C TYR A 33 28.10 0.17 -8.19
N GLN A 34 27.12 0.57 -8.94
CA GLN A 34 26.73 1.98 -9.06
C GLN A 34 25.59 2.26 -8.09
N SER A 35 25.83 3.15 -7.14
CA SER A 35 24.78 3.68 -6.28
C SER A 35 23.88 4.64 -7.05
N ASP A 36 22.60 4.61 -6.72
CA ASP A 36 21.66 5.66 -7.11
C ASP A 36 21.88 6.89 -6.22
N ALA A 37 21.38 8.06 -6.63
CA ALA A 37 21.54 9.28 -5.86
C ALA A 37 20.68 9.33 -4.59
N THR A 38 19.57 8.58 -4.62
CA THR A 38 18.58 8.48 -3.53
C THR A 38 18.09 7.03 -3.46
N GLY A 39 17.44 6.66 -2.39
CA GLY A 39 16.83 5.35 -2.25
C GLY A 39 17.16 4.67 -0.91
N VAL A 40 17.01 3.37 -0.89
CA VAL A 40 17.27 2.52 0.27
C VAL A 40 18.74 2.10 0.28
N ILE A 41 19.36 2.15 1.45
CA ILE A 41 20.74 1.71 1.66
C ILE A 41 20.76 0.20 1.90
N PHE A 42 21.54 -0.49 1.12
CA PHE A 42 21.91 -1.88 1.31
C PHE A 42 23.42 -2.00 1.49
N ASN A 43 23.87 -3.03 2.15
CA ASN A 43 25.29 -3.35 2.19
C ASN A 43 25.61 -4.46 1.18
N ASP A 44 26.64 -4.24 0.38
CA ASP A 44 27.20 -5.31 -0.42
C ASP A 44 27.71 -6.45 0.47
N ARG A 45 27.28 -7.66 0.16
CA ARG A 45 27.56 -8.84 0.98
C ARG A 45 29.05 -9.21 0.98
N GLN A 46 29.75 -8.95 -0.10
CA GLN A 46 31.15 -9.36 -0.27
C GLN A 46 32.12 -8.38 0.37
N HIS A 47 31.89 -7.09 0.20
CA HIS A 47 32.85 -6.05 0.61
C HIS A 47 32.31 -5.14 1.71
N ASN A 48 31.06 -5.36 2.14
CA ASN A 48 30.36 -4.56 3.15
C ASN A 48 30.33 -3.05 2.82
N ILE A 49 30.21 -2.74 1.53
CA ILE A 49 30.13 -1.37 1.03
C ILE A 49 28.67 -0.95 0.97
N PRO A 50 28.31 0.25 1.47
CA PRO A 50 26.96 0.76 1.37
C PRO A 50 26.61 1.09 -0.09
N VAL A 51 25.48 0.60 -0.56
CA VAL A 51 24.95 0.81 -1.91
C VAL A 51 23.54 1.35 -1.80
N LEU A 52 23.30 2.55 -2.36
CA LEU A 52 21.97 3.12 -2.49
C LEU A 52 21.25 2.55 -3.70
N LYS A 53 20.00 2.14 -3.50
CA LYS A 53 19.12 1.69 -4.58
C LYS A 53 17.78 2.39 -4.52
N ASP A 54 17.45 3.08 -5.60
CA ASP A 54 16.14 3.66 -5.80
C ASP A 54 15.18 2.56 -6.31
N VAL A 55 14.43 1.97 -5.37
CA VAL A 55 13.45 0.91 -5.70
C VAL A 55 12.17 1.47 -6.31
N TRP A 56 11.93 2.78 -6.23
CA TRP A 56 10.83 3.45 -6.90
C TRP A 56 11.17 3.94 -8.30
N ASP A 57 12.47 4.06 -8.58
CA ASP A 57 13.04 4.39 -9.89
C ASP A 57 12.42 5.63 -10.55
N GLU A 58 12.17 6.67 -9.76
CA GLU A 58 11.48 7.88 -10.23
C GLU A 58 12.24 8.60 -11.35
N LYS A 59 13.56 8.67 -11.21
CA LYS A 59 14.42 9.44 -12.13
C LYS A 59 14.82 8.65 -13.37
N LYS A 60 15.17 7.38 -13.20
CA LYS A 60 15.73 6.57 -14.30
C LYS A 60 14.67 5.81 -15.10
N LYS A 61 13.47 5.62 -14.53
CA LYS A 61 12.33 4.93 -15.16
C LYS A 61 12.69 3.56 -15.76
N ARG A 62 13.55 2.80 -15.07
CA ARG A 62 13.99 1.46 -15.48
C ARG A 62 12.91 0.41 -15.26
N ILE A 63 11.99 0.66 -14.33
CA ILE A 63 10.88 -0.22 -13.98
C ILE A 63 9.56 0.42 -14.40
N LYS A 64 8.60 -0.41 -14.82
CA LYS A 64 7.28 0.05 -15.26
C LYS A 64 6.27 0.13 -14.11
N ALA A 65 6.45 -0.70 -13.08
CA ALA A 65 5.57 -0.78 -11.93
C ALA A 65 6.40 -0.79 -10.66
N ARG A 66 5.86 -0.21 -9.58
CA ARG A 66 6.54 -0.08 -8.27
C ARG A 66 6.27 -1.26 -7.34
N ASN A 67 5.79 -2.36 -7.88
CA ASN A 67 5.55 -3.59 -7.14
C ASN A 67 6.81 -4.43 -7.08
N PHE A 68 7.11 -4.97 -5.91
CA PHE A 68 8.20 -5.94 -5.76
C PHE A 68 7.79 -7.05 -4.78
N ALA A 69 8.44 -8.19 -4.90
CA ALA A 69 8.23 -9.33 -4.03
C ALA A 69 9.56 -9.81 -3.47
N ILE A 70 9.55 -10.24 -2.20
CA ILE A 70 10.71 -10.80 -1.51
C ILE A 70 10.45 -12.28 -1.27
N PHE A 71 11.24 -13.13 -1.90
CA PHE A 71 11.18 -14.58 -1.73
C PHE A 71 12.41 -15.06 -1.00
N ALA A 72 12.22 -15.78 0.10
CA ALA A 72 13.29 -16.43 0.82
C ALA A 72 12.71 -17.60 1.63
N PRO A 73 13.50 -18.66 1.87
CA PRO A 73 13.16 -19.71 2.82
C PRO A 73 12.92 -19.15 4.23
N THR A 74 12.28 -19.93 5.06
CA THR A 74 12.06 -19.57 6.47
C THR A 74 13.42 -19.45 7.19
N GLY A 75 13.61 -18.38 7.96
CA GLY A 75 14.86 -18.12 8.68
C GLY A 75 15.91 -17.30 7.92
N GLU A 76 15.78 -17.12 6.61
CA GLU A 76 16.78 -16.41 5.76
C GLU A 76 16.68 -14.87 5.80
N GLY A 77 16.02 -14.31 6.80
CA GLY A 77 16.00 -12.86 7.04
C GLY A 77 15.04 -12.05 6.20
N LYS A 78 14.03 -12.67 5.54
CA LYS A 78 13.01 -11.96 4.74
C LYS A 78 12.35 -10.81 5.49
N SER A 79 11.82 -11.08 6.69
CA SER A 79 11.17 -10.06 7.53
C SER A 79 12.18 -9.01 8.03
N PHE A 80 13.42 -9.38 8.27
CA PHE A 80 14.47 -8.44 8.65
C PHE A 80 14.77 -7.46 7.52
N LEU A 81 14.92 -7.96 6.29
CA LEU A 81 15.12 -7.13 5.11
C LEU A 81 13.93 -6.19 4.88
N ALA A 82 12.70 -6.72 4.96
CA ALA A 82 11.50 -5.92 4.81
C ALA A 82 11.41 -4.81 5.87
N ASN A 83 11.64 -5.13 7.15
CA ASN A 83 11.67 -4.14 8.22
C ASN A 83 12.73 -3.05 7.99
N ASN A 84 13.92 -3.42 7.49
CA ASN A 84 14.96 -2.44 7.19
C ASN A 84 14.56 -1.50 6.05
N ILE A 85 13.93 -2.00 5.01
CA ILE A 85 13.41 -1.18 3.89
C ILE A 85 12.30 -0.24 4.40
N LEU A 86 11.32 -0.77 5.13
CA LEU A 86 10.20 0.00 5.67
C LEU A 86 10.68 1.10 6.62
N ARG A 87 11.66 0.80 7.49
CA ARG A 87 12.25 1.79 8.38
C ARG A 87 12.83 2.97 7.60
N GLN A 88 13.62 2.69 6.58
CA GLN A 88 14.26 3.74 5.79
C GLN A 88 13.25 4.58 5.02
N TYR A 89 12.14 3.99 4.55
CA TYR A 89 11.06 4.77 3.95
C TYR A 89 10.31 5.61 4.98
N PHE A 90 10.04 5.06 6.15
CA PHE A 90 9.38 5.80 7.22
C PHE A 90 10.21 7.02 7.65
N GLU A 91 11.53 6.85 7.83
CA GLU A 91 12.48 7.93 8.12
C GLU A 91 12.55 8.99 7.00
N GLN A 92 12.11 8.66 5.79
CA GLN A 92 11.94 9.59 4.66
C GLN A 92 10.52 10.19 4.57
N ASN A 93 9.73 10.11 5.63
CA ASN A 93 8.34 10.59 5.72
C ASN A 93 7.35 9.89 4.75
N VAL A 94 7.61 8.66 4.38
CA VAL A 94 6.66 7.84 3.61
C VAL A 94 5.65 7.21 4.56
N ARG A 95 4.36 7.36 4.25
CA ARG A 95 3.29 6.68 4.98
C ARG A 95 3.31 5.20 4.66
N LEU A 96 3.23 4.37 5.69
CA LEU A 96 3.25 2.92 5.57
C LEU A 96 1.91 2.33 5.99
N VAL A 97 1.39 1.40 5.19
CA VAL A 97 0.29 0.51 5.55
C VAL A 97 0.82 -0.91 5.49
N ILE A 98 0.75 -1.62 6.61
CA ILE A 98 1.30 -2.97 6.75
C ILE A 98 0.19 -3.93 7.08
N ILE A 99 0.01 -4.96 6.27
CA ILE A 99 -0.87 -6.10 6.55
C ILE A 99 0.02 -7.25 7.01
N ASP A 100 -0.07 -7.61 8.29
CA ASP A 100 0.82 -8.57 8.94
C ASP A 100 0.05 -9.76 9.50
N LEU A 101 0.12 -10.89 8.84
CA LEU A 101 -0.51 -12.12 9.30
C LEU A 101 0.28 -12.87 10.38
N GLY A 102 1.57 -12.57 10.51
CA GLY A 102 2.50 -13.32 11.37
C GLY A 102 3.06 -12.54 12.56
N GLY A 103 2.70 -11.27 12.75
CA GLY A 103 3.20 -10.41 13.83
C GLY A 103 4.66 -10.00 13.71
N SER A 104 5.26 -10.12 12.52
CA SER A 104 6.69 -9.87 12.27
C SER A 104 7.07 -8.39 12.36
N TYR A 105 6.11 -7.48 12.18
CA TYR A 105 6.33 -6.03 12.11
C TYR A 105 6.02 -5.31 13.42
N SER A 106 5.50 -6.00 14.43
CA SER A 106 5.18 -5.41 15.74
C SER A 106 6.38 -4.79 16.44
N LYS A 107 7.58 -5.34 16.23
CA LYS A 107 8.82 -4.78 16.78
C LYS A 107 9.23 -3.47 16.09
N PHE A 108 8.97 -3.37 14.79
CA PHE A 108 9.20 -2.14 14.03
C PHE A 108 8.29 -1.01 14.53
N ALA A 109 7.00 -1.28 14.70
CA ALA A 109 6.05 -0.30 15.22
C ALA A 109 6.47 0.26 16.60
N LYS A 110 7.03 -0.58 17.50
CA LYS A 110 7.51 -0.16 18.80
C LYS A 110 8.70 0.82 18.77
N LEU A 111 9.40 0.95 17.65
CA LEU A 111 10.46 1.96 17.51
C LEU A 111 9.90 3.39 17.41
N TYR A 112 8.63 3.52 17.02
CA TYR A 112 7.94 4.79 16.78
C TYR A 112 6.60 4.81 17.53
N PRO A 113 6.62 4.92 18.87
CA PRO A 113 5.43 4.72 19.71
C PRO A 113 4.30 5.73 19.43
N ASP A 114 4.67 6.94 19.02
CA ASP A 114 3.70 8.03 18.81
C ASP A 114 3.19 8.11 17.36
N ASP A 115 3.81 7.36 16.44
CA ASP A 115 3.58 7.50 14.99
C ASP A 115 2.95 6.26 14.36
N HIS A 116 2.33 5.36 15.15
CA HIS A 116 1.70 4.17 14.61
C HIS A 116 0.35 3.86 15.26
N ILE A 117 -0.50 3.20 14.49
CA ILE A 117 -1.75 2.61 14.94
C ILE A 117 -1.70 1.13 14.61
N ILE A 118 -1.96 0.26 15.60
CA ILE A 118 -2.08 -1.18 15.38
C ILE A 118 -3.54 -1.56 15.47
N LEU A 119 -4.12 -1.98 14.37
CA LEU A 119 -5.44 -2.57 14.31
C LEU A 119 -5.28 -4.09 14.34
N ARG A 120 -5.94 -4.75 15.29
CA ARG A 120 -5.94 -6.20 15.39
C ARG A 120 -7.31 -6.73 14.99
N TYR A 121 -7.33 -7.55 13.95
CA TYR A 121 -8.53 -8.29 13.61
C TYR A 121 -8.72 -9.44 14.61
N GLU A 122 -9.84 -9.44 15.27
CA GLU A 122 -10.33 -10.55 16.09
C GLU A 122 -11.76 -10.83 15.65
N GLN A 123 -12.09 -12.09 15.47
CA GLN A 123 -13.44 -12.48 15.04
C GLN A 123 -14.48 -11.97 16.08
N GLY A 124 -15.55 -11.35 15.61
CA GLY A 124 -16.58 -10.75 16.45
C GLY A 124 -16.21 -9.40 17.09
N LYS A 125 -15.10 -8.77 16.69
CA LYS A 125 -14.75 -7.42 17.11
C LYS A 125 -14.72 -6.45 15.92
N ASN A 126 -15.36 -5.30 16.11
CA ASN A 126 -15.32 -4.23 15.13
C ASN A 126 -13.92 -3.59 15.09
N LEU A 127 -13.36 -3.49 13.87
CA LEU A 127 -12.09 -2.80 13.65
C LEU A 127 -12.17 -1.27 13.75
N GLY A 128 -13.38 -0.72 13.80
CA GLY A 128 -13.59 0.73 13.79
C GLY A 128 -13.30 1.39 12.45
N ILE A 129 -13.20 0.60 11.37
CA ILE A 129 -13.00 1.11 10.02
C ILE A 129 -14.35 1.12 9.30
N ASN A 130 -14.80 2.31 8.90
CA ASN A 130 -16.01 2.45 8.09
C ASN A 130 -15.63 2.90 6.67
N PRO A 131 -15.65 2.01 5.66
CA PRO A 131 -15.32 2.36 4.29
C PRO A 131 -16.34 3.31 3.64
N PHE A 132 -17.58 3.36 4.16
CA PHE A 132 -18.65 4.20 3.65
C PHE A 132 -18.60 5.65 4.16
N TYR A 133 -17.76 5.93 5.16
CA TYR A 133 -17.67 7.27 5.72
C TYR A 133 -17.19 8.30 4.69
N ILE A 134 -17.95 9.38 4.53
CA ILE A 134 -17.57 10.58 3.79
C ILE A 134 -17.84 11.80 4.68
N SER A 135 -16.99 12.82 4.59
CA SER A 135 -17.19 14.09 5.33
C SER A 135 -18.23 14.98 4.64
N ASP A 136 -18.20 14.96 3.30
CA ASP A 136 -19.10 15.73 2.44
C ASP A 136 -19.46 14.91 1.20
N VAL A 137 -20.62 15.19 0.61
CA VAL A 137 -21.07 14.54 -0.63
C VAL A 137 -20.10 14.81 -1.81
N ASN A 138 -19.41 15.96 -1.77
CA ASN A 138 -18.38 16.28 -2.76
C ASN A 138 -17.13 15.36 -2.68
N ASP A 139 -16.92 14.68 -1.56
CA ASP A 139 -15.84 13.69 -1.39
C ASP A 139 -16.16 12.37 -2.10
N LEU A 140 -17.39 12.21 -2.60
CA LEU A 140 -17.81 11.04 -3.35
C LEU A 140 -17.30 11.10 -4.79
N THR A 141 -16.01 10.94 -4.96
CA THR A 141 -15.40 10.89 -6.29
C THR A 141 -15.80 9.63 -7.06
N PRO A 142 -15.72 9.65 -8.41
CA PRO A 142 -15.96 8.46 -9.22
C PRO A 142 -15.08 7.27 -8.83
N GLU A 143 -13.81 7.52 -8.46
CA GLU A 143 -12.86 6.52 -8.00
C GLU A 143 -13.31 5.88 -6.68
N ARG A 144 -13.76 6.69 -5.71
CA ARG A 144 -14.27 6.18 -4.45
C ARG A 144 -15.55 5.35 -4.61
N LEU A 145 -16.45 5.75 -5.51
CA LEU A 145 -17.61 4.93 -5.86
C LEU A 145 -17.21 3.59 -6.48
N GLU A 146 -16.16 3.59 -7.28
CA GLU A 146 -15.59 2.37 -7.87
C GLU A 146 -15.04 1.44 -6.81
N ASP A 147 -14.21 1.96 -5.90
CA ASP A 147 -13.63 1.19 -4.80
C ASP A 147 -14.72 0.58 -3.89
N LEU A 148 -15.75 1.35 -3.54
CA LEU A 148 -16.88 0.86 -2.75
C LEU A 148 -17.71 -0.18 -3.51
N ALA A 149 -17.90 -0.01 -4.81
CA ALA A 149 -18.61 -1.00 -5.63
C ALA A 149 -17.83 -2.30 -5.72
N ILE A 150 -16.52 -2.25 -5.92
CA ILE A 150 -15.65 -3.43 -5.90
C ILE A 150 -15.71 -4.11 -4.53
N PHE A 151 -15.61 -3.35 -3.44
CA PHE A 151 -15.73 -3.89 -2.09
C PHE A 151 -17.06 -4.64 -1.86
N LEU A 152 -18.20 -4.04 -2.24
CA LEU A 152 -19.49 -4.71 -2.12
C LEU A 152 -19.60 -5.94 -3.03
N LEU A 153 -19.11 -5.86 -4.26
CA LEU A 153 -19.13 -6.99 -5.18
C LEU A 153 -18.29 -8.16 -4.68
N GLU A 154 -17.15 -7.90 -4.07
CA GLU A 154 -16.32 -8.95 -3.43
C GLU A 154 -17.05 -9.61 -2.26
N LEU A 155 -17.80 -8.85 -1.45
CA LEU A 155 -18.64 -9.41 -0.39
C LEU A 155 -19.77 -10.29 -0.96
N LEU A 156 -20.37 -9.88 -2.09
CA LEU A 156 -21.50 -10.58 -2.71
C LEU A 156 -21.08 -11.78 -3.58
N ALA A 157 -19.88 -11.72 -4.16
CA ALA A 157 -19.49 -12.64 -5.25
C ALA A 157 -19.18 -14.06 -4.79
N SER A 158 -18.93 -14.30 -3.50
CA SER A 158 -18.56 -15.65 -2.98
C SER A 158 -17.58 -16.41 -3.90
N GLY A 159 -16.63 -15.69 -4.52
CA GLY A 159 -15.63 -16.25 -5.44
C GLY A 159 -16.06 -16.39 -6.91
N LYS A 160 -17.22 -15.85 -7.31
CA LYS A 160 -17.62 -15.79 -8.73
C LYS A 160 -17.06 -14.50 -9.37
N ALA A 161 -16.69 -14.59 -10.65
CA ALA A 161 -16.31 -13.41 -11.42
C ALA A 161 -17.52 -12.49 -11.62
N THR A 162 -17.39 -11.23 -11.22
CA THR A 162 -18.40 -10.20 -11.39
C THR A 162 -18.40 -9.64 -12.82
N THR A 163 -19.59 -9.30 -13.32
CA THR A 163 -19.74 -8.69 -14.64
C THR A 163 -19.69 -7.18 -14.56
N LYS A 164 -19.32 -6.55 -15.66
CA LYS A 164 -19.33 -5.07 -15.74
C LYS A 164 -20.72 -4.46 -15.57
N ALA A 165 -21.77 -5.23 -15.88
CA ALA A 165 -23.16 -4.80 -15.70
C ALA A 165 -23.55 -4.76 -14.21
N GLU A 166 -23.12 -5.75 -13.44
CA GLU A 166 -23.28 -5.77 -11.97
C GLU A 166 -22.51 -4.63 -11.31
N GLU A 167 -21.28 -4.37 -11.75
CA GLU A 167 -20.51 -3.22 -11.26
C GLU A 167 -21.22 -1.89 -11.47
N VAL A 168 -21.76 -1.66 -12.68
CA VAL A 168 -22.54 -0.45 -12.99
C VAL A 168 -23.82 -0.38 -12.15
N ALA A 169 -24.48 -1.49 -11.92
CA ALA A 169 -25.69 -1.55 -11.10
C ALA A 169 -25.38 -1.16 -9.65
N VAL A 170 -24.35 -1.74 -9.03
CA VAL A 170 -23.93 -1.42 -7.66
C VAL A 170 -23.47 0.05 -7.54
N LYS A 171 -22.75 0.59 -8.52
CA LYS A 171 -22.40 2.02 -8.54
C LYS A 171 -23.63 2.94 -8.56
N LYS A 172 -24.68 2.58 -9.31
CA LYS A 172 -25.95 3.34 -9.30
C LYS A 172 -26.62 3.27 -7.94
N VAL A 173 -26.67 2.09 -7.31
CA VAL A 173 -27.22 1.89 -5.97
C VAL A 173 -26.50 2.76 -4.95
N LEU A 174 -25.17 2.71 -4.90
CA LEU A 174 -24.35 3.51 -4.01
C LEU A 174 -24.58 5.01 -4.23
N ARG A 175 -24.53 5.46 -5.48
CA ARG A 175 -24.73 6.87 -5.80
C ARG A 175 -26.10 7.37 -5.34
N TYR A 176 -27.14 6.57 -5.55
CA TYR A 176 -28.49 6.91 -5.12
C TYR A 176 -28.60 6.97 -3.60
N TYR A 177 -27.99 6.01 -2.89
CA TYR A 177 -27.92 5.99 -1.43
C TYR A 177 -27.29 7.27 -0.87
N TYR A 178 -26.14 7.68 -1.37
CA TYR A 178 -25.46 8.89 -0.91
C TYR A 178 -26.24 10.17 -1.22
N LEU A 179 -26.88 10.24 -2.38
CA LEU A 179 -27.68 11.41 -2.78
C LEU A 179 -28.98 11.57 -1.96
N GLN A 180 -29.54 10.45 -1.51
CA GLN A 180 -30.76 10.48 -0.70
C GLN A 180 -30.48 10.73 0.80
N ASN A 181 -29.28 10.41 1.28
CA ASN A 181 -28.88 10.52 2.68
C ASN A 181 -27.85 11.65 2.91
N VAL A 182 -28.03 12.78 2.26
CA VAL A 182 -27.13 13.94 2.41
C VAL A 182 -27.12 14.40 3.88
N GLY A 183 -25.93 14.44 4.49
CA GLY A 183 -25.75 14.85 5.91
C GLY A 183 -26.05 13.76 6.94
N GLY A 184 -26.38 12.54 6.53
CA GLY A 184 -26.52 11.39 7.41
C GLY A 184 -25.18 10.68 7.68
N THR A 185 -25.17 9.79 8.66
CA THR A 185 -24.06 8.86 8.86
C THR A 185 -24.13 7.76 7.81
N HIS A 186 -23.02 7.52 7.12
CA HIS A 186 -22.95 6.48 6.09
C HIS A 186 -22.24 5.26 6.66
N SER A 187 -22.89 4.11 6.61
CA SER A 187 -22.36 2.81 7.06
C SER A 187 -22.95 1.69 6.20
N LEU A 188 -22.40 0.49 6.33
CA LEU A 188 -22.95 -0.70 5.70
C LEU A 188 -24.37 -0.98 6.21
N GLU A 189 -24.60 -0.82 7.50
CA GLU A 189 -25.89 -0.98 8.15
C GLU A 189 -26.94 0.01 7.58
N ASN A 190 -26.57 1.29 7.47
CA ASN A 190 -27.48 2.30 6.91
C ASN A 190 -27.77 2.04 5.42
N LEU A 191 -26.81 1.52 4.68
CA LEU A 191 -27.03 1.09 3.29
C LEU A 191 -28.01 -0.08 3.24
N TYR A 192 -27.84 -1.09 4.11
CA TYR A 192 -28.74 -2.23 4.20
C TYR A 192 -30.18 -1.78 4.50
N GLN A 193 -30.38 -0.99 5.56
CA GLN A 193 -31.68 -0.47 5.93
C GLN A 193 -32.34 0.38 4.82
N PHE A 194 -31.55 1.17 4.12
CA PHE A 194 -32.01 1.97 2.98
C PHE A 194 -32.52 1.09 1.83
N VAL A 195 -31.79 0.04 1.46
CA VAL A 195 -32.19 -0.89 0.40
C VAL A 195 -33.40 -1.72 0.84
N ASP A 196 -33.45 -2.22 2.08
CA ASP A 196 -34.58 -2.98 2.58
C ASP A 196 -35.89 -2.16 2.61
N THR A 197 -35.81 -0.90 3.04
CA THR A 197 -36.98 -0.01 3.08
C THR A 197 -37.56 0.27 1.69
N LYS A 198 -36.72 0.32 0.67
CA LYS A 198 -37.11 0.68 -0.71
C LYS A 198 -37.21 -0.50 -1.67
N LYS A 199 -37.05 -1.72 -1.21
CA LYS A 199 -36.88 -2.92 -2.05
C LYS A 199 -37.90 -3.08 -3.19
N ASP A 200 -39.11 -2.66 -2.98
CA ASP A 200 -40.22 -2.86 -3.95
C ASP A 200 -40.17 -1.86 -5.14
N THR A 201 -39.58 -0.67 -4.94
CA THR A 201 -39.56 0.40 -5.97
C THR A 201 -38.16 0.68 -6.50
N PHE A 202 -37.15 0.16 -5.83
CA PHE A 202 -35.76 0.51 -6.00
C PHE A 202 -35.18 0.23 -7.40
N LEU A 203 -35.49 -0.94 -7.96
CA LEU A 203 -35.00 -1.34 -9.29
C LEU A 203 -35.66 -0.52 -10.41
N GLU A 204 -36.94 -0.19 -10.26
CA GLU A 204 -37.66 0.62 -11.22
C GLU A 204 -37.16 2.07 -11.23
N GLU A 205 -36.95 2.66 -10.06
CA GLU A 205 -36.43 4.03 -9.90
C GLU A 205 -35.03 4.19 -10.52
N LEU A 206 -34.18 3.18 -10.38
CA LEU A 206 -32.78 3.18 -10.88
C LEU A 206 -32.66 2.65 -12.31
N HIS A 207 -33.72 2.14 -12.90
CA HIS A 207 -33.70 1.46 -14.20
C HIS A 207 -32.65 0.36 -14.25
N ILE A 208 -32.61 -0.49 -13.21
CA ILE A 208 -31.70 -1.63 -13.10
C ILE A 208 -32.50 -2.91 -13.36
N GLN A 209 -31.97 -3.76 -14.22
CA GLN A 209 -32.58 -5.06 -14.45
C GLN A 209 -32.22 -6.02 -13.29
N GLU A 210 -33.19 -6.81 -12.83
CA GLU A 210 -33.05 -7.75 -11.71
C GLU A 210 -31.91 -8.76 -11.92
N GLN A 211 -31.63 -9.13 -13.17
CA GLN A 211 -30.51 -10.01 -13.52
C GLN A 211 -29.12 -9.42 -13.23
N HIS A 212 -29.01 -8.08 -13.10
CA HIS A 212 -27.74 -7.40 -12.82
C HIS A 212 -27.60 -6.95 -11.37
N PHE A 213 -28.68 -6.95 -10.61
CA PHE A 213 -28.68 -6.66 -9.19
C PHE A 213 -29.88 -7.33 -8.52
N ASN A 214 -29.63 -8.46 -7.86
CA ASN A 214 -30.65 -9.18 -7.11
C ASN A 214 -30.71 -8.59 -5.70
N ILE A 215 -31.78 -7.83 -5.40
CA ILE A 215 -31.97 -7.19 -4.09
C ILE A 215 -32.07 -8.22 -2.97
N TYR A 216 -32.73 -9.33 -3.18
CA TYR A 216 -32.93 -10.34 -2.15
C TYR A 216 -31.61 -11.03 -1.78
N ASP A 217 -30.78 -11.38 -2.76
CA ASP A 217 -29.45 -11.93 -2.52
C ASP A 217 -28.56 -10.90 -1.82
N PHE A 218 -28.63 -9.64 -2.25
CA PHE A 218 -27.91 -8.52 -1.62
C PHE A 218 -28.26 -8.37 -0.14
N LEU A 219 -29.55 -8.30 0.19
CA LEU A 219 -30.02 -8.18 1.58
C LEU A 219 -29.69 -9.44 2.40
N HIS A 220 -29.84 -10.62 1.80
CA HIS A 220 -29.54 -11.88 2.48
C HIS A 220 -28.06 -11.99 2.86
N ILE A 221 -27.16 -11.65 1.97
CA ILE A 221 -25.71 -11.73 2.23
C ILE A 221 -25.29 -10.61 3.21
N LEU A 222 -25.79 -9.41 3.03
CA LEU A 222 -25.42 -8.30 3.93
C LEU A 222 -25.98 -8.45 5.35
N SER A 223 -27.09 -9.17 5.54
CA SER A 223 -27.59 -9.41 6.88
C SER A 223 -26.58 -10.09 7.79
N GLU A 224 -25.73 -10.99 7.27
CA GLU A 224 -24.66 -11.63 8.05
C GLU A 224 -23.61 -10.65 8.60
N TYR A 225 -23.48 -9.47 7.97
CA TYR A 225 -22.50 -8.44 8.37
C TYR A 225 -23.11 -7.31 9.18
N VAL A 226 -24.43 -7.26 9.29
CA VAL A 226 -25.18 -6.18 9.96
C VAL A 226 -25.73 -6.64 11.30
N ASP A 227 -26.16 -7.90 11.42
CA ASP A 227 -26.84 -8.42 12.61
C ASP A 227 -25.88 -8.80 13.77
N ASP A 228 -24.57 -8.90 13.52
CA ASP A 228 -23.54 -9.26 14.53
C ASP A 228 -22.80 -8.03 15.10
N GLY A 229 -23.34 -6.82 14.96
CA GLY A 229 -22.76 -5.56 15.43
C GLY A 229 -23.11 -5.17 16.84
#